data_d7352a3349e3333ff19b36987aed67db
#
_entry.id   d7352a3349e3333ff19b36987aed67db
#
_cell.length_a   1.000
_cell.length_b   1.000
_cell.length_c   1.000
_cell.angle_alpha   90.00
_cell.angle_beta   90.00
_cell.angle_gamma   90.00
#
_symmetry.space_group_name_H-M   'P 1'
#
loop_
_entity.id
_entity.type
_entity.pdbx_description
1 polymer ?
#
loop_
_entity_poly.entity_id
_entity_poly.type
_entity_poly.pdbx_seq_one_letter_code
_entity_poly.pdbx_strand_id
1 'polypeptide(L)'
;FEYSKGYIGTDDPYVEMIRRIKRHLKPGGQILIAIENRLGLKYFAGCTEDHTGVFFDGIEDYPNLQGVRTFSKKELQEIIDRAGEFETKFYYPYPDYKFPLTIYSDEYLPKCGELKLTAYNYDRARMELFDETRVADTLISNGLFPEFSNSFFVRVKWGEA
;
A
#
# COMPACT_ATOMS: atom_id res chain seq x y z
N PHE A 1 10.61 -2.89 -2.14
CA PHE A 1 10.54 -1.41 -2.13
C PHE A 1 10.63 -0.86 -0.71
N GLU A 2 9.86 -1.35 0.23
CA GLU A 2 9.81 -0.95 1.65
C GLU A 2 11.14 -1.03 2.40
N TYR A 3 12.05 -1.88 1.93
CA TYR A 3 13.41 -2.05 2.48
C TYR A 3 14.48 -1.11 1.88
N SER A 4 14.10 -0.19 0.99
CA SER A 4 15.05 0.65 0.24
C SER A 4 16.05 1.40 1.14
N LYS A 5 15.62 1.86 2.31
CA LYS A 5 16.48 2.56 3.28
C LYS A 5 17.65 1.71 3.77
N GLY A 6 17.50 0.39 3.82
CA GLY A 6 18.57 -0.53 4.21
C GLY A 6 19.66 -0.72 3.15
N TYR A 7 19.39 -0.38 1.90
CA TYR A 7 20.28 -0.63 0.76
C TYR A 7 20.75 0.65 0.05
N ILE A 8 20.10 1.78 0.29
CA ILE A 8 20.36 3.04 -0.38
C ILE A 8 20.66 4.12 0.65
N GLY A 9 21.94 4.51 0.75
CA GLY A 9 22.44 5.49 1.71
C GLY A 9 22.29 6.94 1.23
N THR A 10 21.07 7.33 0.80
CA THR A 10 20.74 8.73 0.43
C THR A 10 19.66 9.26 1.36
N ASP A 11 19.47 10.57 1.37
CA ASP A 11 18.42 11.22 2.16
C ASP A 11 17.02 10.80 1.70
N ASP A 12 16.87 10.38 0.45
CA ASP A 12 15.61 9.94 -0.13
C ASP A 12 15.74 8.58 -0.84
N PRO A 13 15.88 7.48 -0.06
CA PRO A 13 16.20 6.16 -0.60
C PRO A 13 15.08 5.58 -1.48
N TYR A 14 13.82 5.92 -1.25
CA TYR A 14 12.69 5.38 -2.01
C TYR A 14 12.57 6.02 -3.40
N VAL A 15 12.77 7.33 -3.49
CA VAL A 15 12.86 8.03 -4.78
C VAL A 15 14.06 7.54 -5.58
N GLU A 16 15.22 7.40 -4.94
CA GLU A 16 16.43 6.89 -5.60
C GLU A 16 16.27 5.43 -6.06
N MET A 17 15.53 4.59 -5.32
CA MET A 17 15.21 3.23 -5.76
C MET A 17 14.47 3.23 -7.10
N ILE A 18 13.41 4.02 -7.22
CA ILE A 18 12.64 4.13 -8.48
C ILE A 18 13.54 4.66 -9.61
N ARG A 19 14.37 5.68 -9.35
CA ARG A 19 15.30 6.22 -10.33
C ARG A 19 16.33 5.19 -10.80
N ARG A 20 16.84 4.34 -9.90
CA ARG A 20 17.75 3.25 -10.26
C ARG A 20 17.07 2.20 -11.12
N ILE A 21 15.86 1.75 -10.74
CA ILE A 21 15.09 0.78 -11.51
C ILE A 21 14.79 1.34 -12.91
N LYS A 22 14.40 2.62 -13.02
CA LYS A 22 14.14 3.29 -14.30
C LYS A 22 15.29 3.13 -15.31
N ARG A 23 16.55 3.20 -14.86
CA ARG A 23 17.73 3.05 -15.75
C ARG A 23 17.83 1.66 -16.40
N HIS A 24 17.13 0.66 -15.86
CA HIS A 24 17.11 -0.70 -16.39
C HIS A 24 15.85 -0.99 -17.23
N LEU A 25 14.92 -0.04 -17.31
CA LEU A 25 13.71 -0.17 -18.12
C LEU A 25 14.01 0.19 -19.58
N LYS A 26 13.37 -0.52 -20.49
CA LYS A 26 13.25 -0.09 -21.91
C LYS A 26 12.21 1.04 -22.01
N PRO A 27 12.20 1.84 -23.09
CA PRO A 27 11.10 2.76 -23.38
C PRO A 27 9.75 2.04 -23.30
N GLY A 28 8.77 2.65 -22.63
CA GLY A 28 7.46 2.00 -22.35
C GLY A 28 7.48 0.93 -21.25
N GLY A 29 8.64 0.68 -20.63
CA GLY A 29 8.79 -0.27 -19.51
C GLY A 29 7.98 0.14 -18.27
N GLN A 30 7.69 -0.83 -17.42
CA GLN A 30 6.83 -0.65 -16.24
C GLN A 30 7.53 -1.14 -14.98
N ILE A 31 7.28 -0.46 -13.86
CA ILE A 31 7.58 -0.94 -12.51
C ILE A 31 6.26 -1.38 -11.90
N LEU A 32 6.25 -2.55 -11.28
CA LEU A 32 5.12 -3.07 -10.52
C LEU A 32 5.51 -3.11 -9.04
N ILE A 33 4.74 -2.44 -8.20
CA ILE A 33 4.96 -2.37 -6.75
C ILE A 33 3.75 -3.00 -6.07
N ALA A 34 3.98 -4.06 -5.30
CA ALA A 34 2.99 -4.64 -4.40
C ALA A 34 3.44 -4.37 -2.97
N ILE A 35 2.62 -3.71 -2.17
CA ILE A 35 3.00 -3.21 -0.85
C ILE A 35 1.79 -3.04 0.05
N GLU A 36 1.97 -3.25 1.35
CA GLU A 36 0.97 -2.91 2.36
C GLU A 36 0.75 -1.39 2.43
N ASN A 37 -0.49 -1.02 2.71
CA ASN A 37 -0.85 0.36 3.05
C ASN A 37 -0.71 0.56 4.56
N ARG A 38 0.17 1.45 5.01
CA ARG A 38 0.32 1.74 6.45
C ARG A 38 -0.96 2.25 7.12
N LEU A 39 -1.91 2.79 6.33
CA LEU A 39 -3.24 3.20 6.77
C LEU A 39 -4.32 2.15 6.43
N GLY A 40 -3.95 0.90 6.15
CA GLY A 40 -4.88 -0.17 5.86
C GLY A 40 -5.87 -0.40 7.00
N LEU A 41 -7.15 -0.60 6.65
CA LEU A 41 -8.23 -0.80 7.61
C LEU A 41 -7.91 -1.90 8.64
N LYS A 42 -7.22 -2.97 8.21
CA LYS A 42 -6.82 -4.09 9.08
C LYS A 42 -6.03 -3.64 10.32
N TYR A 43 -5.19 -2.61 10.21
CA TYR A 43 -4.39 -2.14 11.34
C TYR A 43 -5.22 -1.38 12.38
N PHE A 44 -6.22 -0.61 11.93
CA PHE A 44 -7.19 0.01 12.84
C PHE A 44 -8.09 -1.04 13.50
N ALA A 45 -8.38 -2.13 12.78
CA ALA A 45 -9.26 -3.20 13.24
C ALA A 45 -8.58 -4.21 14.19
N GLY A 46 -7.26 -4.08 14.44
CA GLY A 46 -6.56 -4.88 15.44
C GLY A 46 -5.49 -5.84 14.89
N CYS A 47 -5.06 -5.70 13.63
CA CYS A 47 -3.82 -6.32 13.15
C CYS A 47 -2.61 -5.54 13.68
N THR A 48 -1.55 -6.26 14.02
CA THR A 48 -0.24 -5.65 14.22
C THR A 48 0.36 -5.26 12.87
N GLU A 49 1.28 -4.31 12.86
CA GLU A 49 2.03 -3.97 11.67
C GLU A 49 2.85 -5.19 11.18
N ASP A 50 2.87 -5.43 9.86
CA ASP A 50 3.39 -6.67 9.27
C ASP A 50 4.90 -6.87 9.50
N HIS A 51 5.70 -5.82 9.53
CA HIS A 51 7.16 -5.88 9.67
C HIS A 51 7.60 -5.81 11.14
N THR A 52 6.97 -4.94 11.93
CA THR A 52 7.39 -4.68 13.32
C THR A 52 6.68 -5.56 14.33
N GLY A 53 5.47 -6.03 14.01
CA GLY A 53 4.62 -6.77 14.94
C GLY A 53 4.03 -5.93 16.06
N VAL A 54 4.13 -4.62 15.98
CA VAL A 54 3.62 -3.68 16.98
C VAL A 54 2.27 -3.11 16.50
N PHE A 55 1.30 -2.96 17.42
CA PHE A 55 0.04 -2.32 17.09
C PHE A 55 0.25 -0.85 16.76
N PHE A 56 -0.42 -0.38 15.72
CA PHE A 56 -0.48 1.02 15.26
C PHE A 56 0.84 1.63 14.78
N ASP A 57 1.96 0.90 14.79
CA ASP A 57 3.28 1.43 14.50
C ASP A 57 3.35 2.15 13.13
N GLY A 58 2.78 1.56 12.09
CA GLY A 58 2.67 2.21 10.77
C GLY A 58 1.76 3.44 10.78
N ILE A 59 0.65 3.41 11.52
CA ILE A 59 -0.28 4.52 11.67
C ILE A 59 0.39 5.70 12.39
N GLU A 60 1.21 5.41 13.39
CA GLU A 60 1.98 6.39 14.18
C GLU A 60 3.29 6.83 13.50
N ASP A 61 3.46 6.52 12.21
CA ASP A 61 4.64 6.87 11.40
C ASP A 61 5.95 6.22 11.87
N TYR A 62 5.87 4.99 12.37
CA TYR A 62 7.04 4.18 12.76
C TYR A 62 7.97 4.84 13.78
N PRO A 63 7.50 5.23 14.97
CA PRO A 63 8.29 6.01 15.95
C PRO A 63 9.55 5.29 16.42
N ASN A 64 9.57 3.94 16.34
CA ASN A 64 10.67 3.11 16.85
C ASN A 64 11.42 2.36 15.75
N LEU A 65 11.04 2.53 14.47
CA LEU A 65 11.58 1.70 13.40
C LEU A 65 12.74 2.36 12.66
N GLN A 66 13.80 1.57 12.45
CA GLN A 66 14.89 1.92 11.54
C GLN A 66 14.94 0.93 10.38
N GLY A 67 14.62 1.40 9.16
CA GLY A 67 14.98 0.68 7.95
C GLY A 67 13.84 0.15 7.08
N VAL A 68 12.74 -0.35 7.63
CA VAL A 68 11.57 -0.82 6.86
C VAL A 68 10.40 0.12 7.06
N ARG A 69 9.66 0.42 5.99
CA ARG A 69 8.51 1.32 6.08
C ARG A 69 7.56 1.07 4.92
N THR A 70 6.26 1.04 5.20
CA THR A 70 5.20 1.09 4.21
C THR A 70 4.62 2.51 4.11
N PHE A 71 3.75 2.76 3.14
CA PHE A 71 3.30 4.10 2.78
C PHE A 71 1.78 4.14 2.64
N SER A 72 1.19 5.30 2.88
CA SER A 72 -0.16 5.61 2.42
C SER A 72 -0.18 5.79 0.90
N LYS A 73 -1.36 5.78 0.29
CA LYS A 73 -1.54 6.04 -1.15
C LYS A 73 -0.88 7.37 -1.56
N LYS A 74 -1.16 8.43 -0.79
CA LYS A 74 -0.62 9.76 -1.04
C LYS A 74 0.92 9.79 -0.99
N GLU A 75 1.52 9.24 0.06
CA GLU A 75 2.98 9.20 0.20
C GLU A 75 3.65 8.43 -0.93
N LEU A 76 3.06 7.28 -1.32
CA LEU A 76 3.60 6.47 -2.41
C LEU A 76 3.51 7.21 -3.75
N GLN A 77 2.40 7.91 -4.01
CA GLN A 77 2.26 8.77 -5.20
C GLN A 77 3.31 9.88 -5.20
N GLU A 78 3.49 10.60 -4.09
CA GLU A 78 4.49 11.66 -3.97
C GLU A 78 5.94 11.16 -4.19
N ILE A 79 6.26 9.96 -3.72
CA ILE A 79 7.56 9.33 -3.98
C ILE A 79 7.75 9.06 -5.48
N ILE A 80 6.73 8.53 -6.15
CA ILE A 80 6.75 8.24 -7.58
C ILE A 80 6.91 9.54 -8.38
N ASP A 81 6.14 10.57 -8.06
CA ASP A 81 6.16 11.87 -8.75
C ASP A 81 7.55 12.54 -8.63
N ARG A 82 8.17 12.48 -7.46
CA ARG A 82 9.54 13.01 -7.26
C ARG A 82 10.63 12.18 -7.96
N ALA A 83 10.34 10.93 -8.28
CA ALA A 83 11.29 10.07 -9.00
C ALA A 83 11.37 10.39 -10.50
N GLY A 84 10.32 10.98 -11.08
CA GLY A 84 10.26 11.37 -12.49
C GLY A 84 8.82 11.41 -13.02
N GLU A 85 8.72 11.65 -14.32
CA GLU A 85 7.43 11.64 -15.01
C GLU A 85 7.02 10.21 -15.34
N PHE A 86 5.95 9.75 -14.67
CA PHE A 86 5.38 8.42 -14.83
C PHE A 86 3.86 8.49 -14.92
N GLU A 87 3.27 7.60 -15.70
CA GLU A 87 1.85 7.27 -15.57
C GLU A 87 1.71 6.27 -14.42
N THR A 88 0.96 6.65 -13.39
CA THR A 88 0.73 5.79 -12.20
C THR A 88 -0.71 5.34 -12.18
N LYS A 89 -0.93 4.03 -11.96
CA LYS A 89 -2.25 3.46 -11.71
C LYS A 89 -2.24 2.63 -10.44
N PHE A 90 -3.19 2.91 -9.54
CA PHE A 90 -3.40 2.14 -8.32
C PHE A 90 -4.46 1.07 -8.52
N TYR A 91 -4.16 -0.09 -7.98
CA TYR A 91 -5.07 -1.22 -7.83
C TYR A 91 -5.13 -1.61 -6.36
N TYR A 92 -6.27 -2.11 -5.93
CA TYR A 92 -6.58 -2.44 -4.54
C TYR A 92 -6.90 -3.93 -4.41
N PRO A 93 -5.88 -4.77 -4.18
CA PRO A 93 -6.06 -6.19 -3.94
C PRO A 93 -6.86 -6.42 -2.65
N TYR A 94 -7.92 -7.20 -2.71
CA TYR A 94 -8.77 -7.51 -1.57
C TYR A 94 -8.83 -9.02 -1.31
N PRO A 95 -8.71 -9.49 -0.06
CA PRO A 95 -8.53 -8.70 1.18
C PRO A 95 -7.11 -8.16 1.38
N ASP A 96 -6.10 -8.71 0.69
CA ASP A 96 -4.69 -8.33 0.76
C ASP A 96 -3.96 -8.76 -0.53
N TYR A 97 -2.83 -8.11 -0.88
CA TYR A 97 -2.08 -8.41 -2.10
C TYR A 97 -1.41 -9.78 -2.08
N LYS A 98 -1.15 -10.37 -0.91
CA LYS A 98 -0.53 -11.69 -0.78
C LYS A 98 -1.45 -12.80 -1.32
N PHE A 99 -2.76 -12.70 -1.05
CA PHE A 99 -3.77 -13.65 -1.52
C PHE A 99 -5.05 -12.92 -1.95
N PRO A 100 -5.03 -12.18 -3.06
CA PRO A 100 -6.19 -11.43 -3.51
C PRO A 100 -7.27 -12.35 -4.07
N LEU A 101 -8.50 -12.12 -3.69
CA LEU A 101 -9.69 -12.74 -4.30
C LEU A 101 -10.30 -11.83 -5.37
N THR A 102 -10.17 -10.52 -5.19
CA THR A 102 -10.62 -9.50 -6.13
C THR A 102 -9.61 -8.36 -6.14
N ILE A 103 -9.41 -7.75 -7.29
CA ILE A 103 -8.57 -6.56 -7.45
C ILE A 103 -9.45 -5.43 -7.97
N TYR A 104 -9.61 -4.39 -7.17
CA TYR A 104 -10.30 -3.16 -7.55
C TYR A 104 -9.31 -2.15 -8.13
N SER A 105 -9.82 -1.06 -8.71
CA SER A 105 -9.02 0.05 -9.26
C SER A 105 -9.74 1.38 -9.02
N ASP A 106 -9.06 2.50 -9.28
CA ASP A 106 -9.71 3.83 -9.25
C ASP A 106 -10.86 3.95 -10.27
N GLU A 107 -10.84 3.14 -11.35
CA GLU A 107 -11.89 3.10 -12.38
C GLU A 107 -13.05 2.18 -11.97
N TYR A 108 -12.82 1.24 -11.07
CA TYR A 108 -13.82 0.30 -10.59
C TYR A 108 -13.62 0.03 -9.10
N LEU A 109 -14.25 0.84 -8.28
CA LEU A 109 -14.24 0.70 -6.81
C LEU A 109 -15.32 -0.27 -6.33
N PRO A 110 -15.13 -0.89 -5.14
CA PRO A 110 -16.14 -1.77 -4.56
C PRO A 110 -17.41 -1.01 -4.21
N LYS A 111 -18.54 -1.74 -4.22
CA LYS A 111 -19.84 -1.27 -3.74
C LYS A 111 -20.08 -1.79 -2.32
N CYS A 112 -20.92 -1.10 -1.56
CA CYS A 112 -21.38 -1.58 -0.26
C CYS A 112 -21.91 -3.01 -0.35
N GLY A 113 -21.51 -3.85 0.61
CA GLY A 113 -21.84 -5.27 0.66
C GLY A 113 -20.94 -6.21 -0.18
N GLU A 114 -19.97 -5.70 -0.92
CA GLU A 114 -19.01 -6.54 -1.68
C GLU A 114 -17.83 -7.01 -0.81
N LEU A 115 -17.37 -6.19 0.13
CA LEU A 115 -16.23 -6.51 0.99
C LEU A 115 -16.69 -7.25 2.24
N LYS A 116 -16.72 -8.60 2.18
CA LYS A 116 -17.30 -9.46 3.24
C LYS A 116 -16.26 -10.27 4.01
N LEU A 117 -14.98 -10.03 3.79
CA LEU A 117 -13.92 -10.78 4.44
C LEU A 117 -13.15 -9.88 5.39
N THR A 118 -12.86 -10.43 6.58
CA THR A 118 -11.88 -9.86 7.49
C THR A 118 -10.48 -10.16 6.95
N ALA A 119 -9.61 -9.16 6.92
CA ALA A 119 -8.23 -9.38 6.54
C ALA A 119 -7.49 -10.20 7.62
N TYR A 120 -6.79 -11.24 7.19
CA TYR A 120 -5.96 -12.03 8.09
C TYR A 120 -4.59 -11.39 8.25
N ASN A 121 -4.04 -11.50 9.46
CA ASN A 121 -2.62 -11.38 9.69
C ASN A 121 -2.06 -12.82 9.64
N TYR A 122 -1.46 -13.21 8.51
CA TYR A 122 -1.17 -14.61 8.17
C TYR A 122 -0.17 -15.29 9.10
N ASP A 123 0.67 -14.54 9.76
CA ASP A 123 1.78 -15.00 10.60
C ASP A 123 1.61 -14.71 12.09
N ARG A 124 0.51 -14.04 12.48
CA ARG A 124 0.30 -13.60 13.87
C ARG A 124 -1.17 -13.61 14.26
N ALA A 125 -1.44 -13.80 15.53
CA ALA A 125 -2.75 -13.57 16.10
C ALA A 125 -3.13 -12.09 16.03
N ARG A 126 -4.41 -11.80 15.77
CA ARG A 126 -4.93 -10.43 15.75
C ARG A 126 -6.03 -10.25 16.78
N MET A 127 -6.26 -9.04 17.23
CA MET A 127 -7.47 -8.63 17.91
C MET A 127 -8.56 -8.28 16.89
N GLU A 128 -9.82 -8.37 17.30
CA GLU A 128 -10.96 -7.86 16.54
C GLU A 128 -11.57 -6.69 17.32
N LEU A 129 -11.20 -5.47 16.96
CA LEU A 129 -11.67 -4.27 17.65
C LEU A 129 -13.04 -3.81 17.15
N PHE A 130 -13.38 -4.14 15.92
CA PHE A 130 -14.68 -3.86 15.29
C PHE A 130 -14.93 -4.78 14.08
N ASP A 131 -16.15 -4.78 13.57
CA ASP A 131 -16.53 -5.48 12.35
C ASP A 131 -16.01 -4.73 11.11
N GLU A 132 -14.93 -5.23 10.51
CA GLU A 132 -14.29 -4.63 9.33
C GLU A 132 -15.25 -4.53 8.14
N THR A 133 -16.17 -5.48 7.98
CA THR A 133 -17.08 -5.46 6.83
C THR A 133 -18.05 -4.28 6.89
N ARG A 134 -18.52 -3.94 8.08
CA ARG A 134 -19.39 -2.77 8.31
C ARG A 134 -18.63 -1.45 8.15
N VAL A 135 -17.39 -1.40 8.66
CA VAL A 135 -16.55 -0.21 8.50
C VAL A 135 -16.14 -0.04 7.05
N ALA A 136 -15.85 -1.13 6.32
CA ALA A 136 -15.59 -1.08 4.89
C ALA A 136 -16.75 -0.44 4.11
N ASP A 137 -18.01 -0.82 4.40
CA ASP A 137 -19.19 -0.21 3.79
C ASP A 137 -19.30 1.30 4.12
N THR A 138 -18.94 1.68 5.34
CA THR A 138 -18.87 3.10 5.74
C THR A 138 -17.81 3.86 4.93
N LEU A 139 -16.62 3.28 4.76
CA LEU A 139 -15.55 3.90 3.96
C LEU A 139 -15.94 4.00 2.48
N ILE A 140 -16.57 2.97 1.93
CA ILE A 140 -17.05 2.96 0.54
C ILE A 140 -18.08 4.07 0.33
N SER A 141 -19.08 4.17 1.19
CA SER A 141 -20.14 5.18 1.08
C SER A 141 -19.65 6.62 1.22
N ASN A 142 -18.49 6.82 1.84
CA ASN A 142 -17.83 8.12 2.00
C ASN A 142 -16.69 8.37 1.00
N GLY A 143 -16.46 7.45 0.03
CA GLY A 143 -15.41 7.59 -0.97
C GLY A 143 -13.98 7.42 -0.42
N LEU A 144 -13.82 6.79 0.74
CA LEU A 144 -12.55 6.67 1.45
C LEU A 144 -11.85 5.31 1.24
N PHE A 145 -12.50 4.37 0.56
CA PHE A 145 -11.93 3.02 0.37
C PHE A 145 -10.49 3.02 -0.18
N PRO A 146 -10.13 3.83 -1.20
CA PRO A 146 -8.76 3.83 -1.73
C PRO A 146 -7.69 4.17 -0.70
N GLU A 147 -8.02 5.05 0.26
CA GLU A 147 -7.07 5.48 1.30
C GLU A 147 -6.89 4.43 2.41
N PHE A 148 -7.92 3.60 2.63
CA PHE A 148 -7.96 2.58 3.69
C PHE A 148 -7.88 1.14 3.17
N SER A 149 -7.69 0.93 1.87
CA SER A 149 -7.39 -0.40 1.32
C SER A 149 -6.16 -0.99 2.03
N ASN A 150 -6.19 -2.29 2.34
CA ASN A 150 -5.13 -2.92 3.15
C ASN A 150 -3.78 -2.96 2.46
N SER A 151 -3.78 -2.92 1.13
CA SER A 151 -2.57 -2.98 0.32
C SER A 151 -2.79 -2.37 -1.05
N PHE A 152 -1.70 -2.11 -1.74
CA PHE A 152 -1.70 -1.60 -3.10
C PHE A 152 -0.95 -2.54 -4.04
N PHE A 153 -1.43 -2.61 -5.28
CA PHE A 153 -0.64 -3.02 -6.43
C PHE A 153 -0.56 -1.82 -7.37
N VAL A 154 0.62 -1.27 -7.55
CA VAL A 154 0.82 -0.02 -8.30
C VAL A 154 1.59 -0.29 -9.58
N ARG A 155 1.01 0.11 -10.70
CA ARG A 155 1.67 0.13 -11.99
C ARG A 155 2.24 1.52 -12.24
N VAL A 156 3.55 1.61 -12.37
CA VAL A 156 4.28 2.84 -12.69
C VAL A 156 4.88 2.66 -14.07
N LYS A 157 4.30 3.30 -15.07
CA LYS A 157 4.76 3.23 -16.48
C LYS A 157 5.61 4.45 -16.80
N TRP A 158 6.80 4.21 -17.35
CA TRP A 158 7.60 5.29 -17.88
C TRP A 158 6.95 5.80 -19.17
N GLY A 159 6.62 7.10 -19.21
CA GLY A 159 6.06 7.74 -20.40
C GLY A 159 7.00 7.58 -21.61
N GLU A 160 6.41 7.36 -22.76
CA GLU A 160 7.12 7.52 -24.02
C GLU A 160 7.39 9.01 -24.21
N ALA A 161 8.67 9.36 -24.38
CA ALA A 161 9.06 10.71 -24.75
C ALA A 161 8.64 11.01 -26.20
#